data_70a5e5499799693333eb11823f4cd44c
#
_entry.id   70a5e5499799693333eb11823f4cd44c
#
_cell.length_a   1.000
_cell.length_b   1.000
_cell.length_c   1.000
_cell.angle_alpha   90.00
_cell.angle_beta   90.00
_cell.angle_gamma   90.00
#
_symmetry.space_group_name_H-M   'P 1'
#
loop_
_entity.id
_entity.type
_entity.pdbx_description
1 polymer ?
#
loop_
_entity_poly.entity_id
_entity_poly.type
_entity_poly.pdbx_seq_one_letter_code
_entity_poly.pdbx_strand_id
1 'polypeptide(L)'
;MVDNVKLLSECQFTISRLLSLPFFKPKKLGKNYDYLVHKSYGIKFRLQFRKVFSKRKFIGYKHVEIIFAPHYHYNAYKHNGNDFNPINCIKTIQEILDELEFLKSEYSELKVVNLEFGFNLVLSIYFGLIINGLLFHSKTNFYKKFKNLQHYLITDSTTYKQIKVYAKGLHCHEKLNAFDVDKNALRIEVKSKQAKYIKEQGVFTANDLLNLSKYEKLMDTILNEWDKVLLLNLNPNFNNMKKDEVEFIQNANTKSFWEDLLAENVNRNKFGRQKNKYYKILKGENNLHQQVKNKIIDKIKQFKSGINTSIELQKETTAKVFLTANPNTKKTINLEFALLNKIIDVNKRIKEMLRSPHFQTHQHFVNAKQSIRSP
;
A
#
# COMPACT_ATOMS: atom_id res chain seq x y z
N MET A 1 -7.84 -2.25 -0.35
CA MET A 1 -6.99 -1.12 0.11
C MET A 1 -5.53 -1.27 -0.33
N VAL A 2 -4.75 -2.13 0.29
CA VAL A 2 -3.33 -2.33 -0.06
C VAL A 2 -3.20 -3.35 -1.18
N ASP A 3 -2.46 -2.99 -2.24
CA ASP A 3 -2.31 -3.81 -3.44
C ASP A 3 -0.94 -4.47 -3.54
N ASN A 4 0.11 -3.78 -3.09
CA ASN A 4 1.46 -4.33 -3.07
C ASN A 4 2.22 -3.83 -1.84
N VAL A 5 2.94 -4.74 -1.21
CA VAL A 5 3.79 -4.48 -0.05
C VAL A 5 5.19 -4.98 -0.34
N LYS A 6 6.18 -4.21 0.07
CA LYS A 6 7.56 -4.65 0.19
C LYS A 6 8.03 -4.42 1.62
N LEU A 7 8.34 -5.51 2.32
CA LEU A 7 8.99 -5.50 3.61
C LEU A 7 10.49 -5.74 3.44
N LEU A 8 11.28 -5.24 4.37
CA LEU A 8 12.72 -5.44 4.43
C LEU A 8 13.14 -5.93 5.81
N SER A 9 13.93 -6.99 5.87
CA SER A 9 14.59 -7.46 7.08
C SER A 9 16.10 -7.58 6.86
N GLU A 10 16.89 -7.12 7.83
CA GLU A 10 18.35 -7.26 7.90
C GLU A 10 18.76 -8.35 8.90
N CYS A 11 17.79 -8.99 9.57
CA CYS A 11 18.02 -10.05 10.54
C CYS A 11 18.50 -11.33 9.84
N GLN A 12 19.68 -11.83 10.22
CA GLN A 12 20.27 -13.02 9.61
C GLN A 12 19.45 -14.30 9.88
N PHE A 13 18.81 -14.39 11.04
CA PHE A 13 17.89 -15.48 11.35
C PHE A 13 16.68 -15.49 10.37
N THR A 14 16.06 -14.34 10.16
CA THR A 14 14.97 -14.17 9.17
C THR A 14 15.43 -14.54 7.76
N ILE A 15 16.63 -14.11 7.35
CA ILE A 15 17.19 -14.43 6.04
C ILE A 15 17.35 -15.94 5.88
N SER A 16 17.94 -16.62 6.87
CA SER A 16 18.16 -18.08 6.85
C SER A 16 16.85 -18.84 6.81
N ARG A 17 15.86 -18.45 7.65
CA ARG A 17 14.54 -19.07 7.67
C ARG A 17 13.84 -18.93 6.30
N LEU A 18 13.81 -17.74 5.71
CA LEU A 18 13.16 -17.52 4.43
C LEU A 18 13.83 -18.24 3.25
N LEU A 19 15.14 -18.49 3.33
CA LEU A 19 15.86 -19.30 2.35
C LEU A 19 15.47 -20.78 2.42
N SER A 20 15.10 -21.28 3.60
CA SER A 20 14.75 -22.70 3.84
C SER A 20 13.29 -23.02 3.54
N LEU A 21 12.42 -22.03 3.30
CA LEU A 21 10.99 -22.25 3.04
C LEU A 21 10.76 -23.09 1.78
N PRO A 22 10.09 -24.25 1.87
CA PRO A 22 10.01 -25.22 0.78
C PRO A 22 9.12 -24.77 -0.39
N PHE A 23 8.24 -23.78 -0.19
CA PHE A 23 7.31 -23.29 -1.19
C PHE A 23 7.87 -22.16 -2.07
N PHE A 24 9.12 -21.72 -1.85
CA PHE A 24 9.83 -20.85 -2.77
C PHE A 24 10.77 -21.66 -3.68
N LYS A 25 10.96 -21.15 -4.90
CA LYS A 25 11.92 -21.69 -5.87
C LYS A 25 12.77 -20.57 -6.48
N PRO A 26 14.03 -20.83 -6.80
CA PRO A 26 14.87 -19.87 -7.50
C PRO A 26 14.25 -19.48 -8.85
N LYS A 27 14.20 -18.17 -9.14
CA LYS A 27 13.83 -17.65 -10.45
C LYS A 27 15.03 -17.12 -11.21
N LYS A 28 15.94 -16.42 -10.52
CA LYS A 28 17.13 -15.83 -11.09
C LYS A 28 18.19 -15.68 -10.00
N LEU A 29 19.37 -16.21 -10.26
CA LEU A 29 20.57 -15.95 -9.46
C LEU A 29 21.34 -14.82 -10.15
N GLY A 30 21.18 -13.59 -9.64
CA GLY A 30 21.77 -12.41 -10.22
C GLY A 30 23.10 -12.04 -9.59
N LYS A 31 23.83 -11.09 -10.20
CA LYS A 31 25.12 -10.60 -9.68
C LYS A 31 24.97 -10.05 -8.25
N ASN A 32 23.98 -9.19 -8.02
CA ASN A 32 23.80 -8.47 -6.77
C ASN A 32 22.63 -8.97 -5.91
N TYR A 33 21.69 -9.71 -6.51
CA TYR A 33 20.50 -10.23 -5.83
C TYR A 33 20.19 -11.64 -6.31
N ASP A 34 19.73 -12.48 -5.38
CA ASP A 34 19.03 -13.71 -5.70
C ASP A 34 17.53 -13.52 -5.58
N TYR A 35 16.78 -14.07 -6.51
CA TYR A 35 15.32 -13.92 -6.61
C TYR A 35 14.68 -15.29 -6.47
N LEU A 36 13.86 -15.44 -5.45
CA LEU A 36 13.00 -16.59 -5.24
C LEU A 36 11.54 -16.18 -5.47
N VAL A 37 10.78 -17.05 -6.09
CA VAL A 37 9.34 -16.83 -6.28
C VAL A 37 8.55 -17.97 -5.68
N HIS A 38 7.38 -17.66 -5.13
CA HIS A 38 6.47 -18.66 -4.61
C HIS A 38 6.04 -19.63 -5.71
N LYS A 39 6.06 -20.94 -5.42
CA LYS A 39 5.79 -22.00 -6.41
C LYS A 39 4.39 -21.87 -7.02
N SER A 40 3.37 -21.59 -6.21
CA SER A 40 1.98 -21.43 -6.65
C SER A 40 1.65 -20.03 -7.14
N TYR A 41 2.20 -18.97 -6.50
CA TYR A 41 1.78 -17.58 -6.71
C TYR A 41 2.72 -16.77 -7.61
N GLY A 42 3.86 -17.37 -7.98
CA GLY A 42 4.78 -16.79 -8.94
C GLY A 42 5.37 -15.46 -8.50
N ILE A 43 5.53 -14.54 -9.44
CA ILE A 43 6.19 -13.24 -9.20
C ILE A 43 5.40 -12.30 -8.27
N LYS A 44 4.11 -12.56 -8.04
CA LYS A 44 3.29 -11.74 -7.15
C LYS A 44 3.61 -11.96 -5.67
N PHE A 45 4.28 -13.07 -5.35
CA PHE A 45 4.85 -13.35 -4.05
C PHE A 45 6.28 -13.81 -4.22
N ARG A 46 7.25 -12.96 -3.85
CA ARG A 46 8.67 -13.22 -4.10
C ARG A 46 9.56 -12.67 -3.00
N LEU A 47 10.74 -13.27 -2.90
CA LEU A 47 11.83 -12.86 -2.01
C LEU A 47 13.00 -12.37 -2.87
N GLN A 48 13.69 -11.31 -2.43
CA GLN A 48 14.88 -10.77 -3.07
C GLN A 48 15.97 -10.62 -2.02
N PHE A 49 17.04 -11.39 -2.15
CA PHE A 49 18.16 -11.42 -1.21
C PHE A 49 19.32 -10.61 -1.76
N ARG A 50 19.72 -9.53 -1.06
CA ARG A 50 20.86 -8.69 -1.43
C ARG A 50 22.16 -9.36 -1.02
N LYS A 51 23.01 -9.71 -2.01
CA LYS A 51 24.32 -10.34 -1.82
C LYS A 51 25.35 -9.36 -1.25
N VAL A 52 26.23 -9.90 -0.41
CA VAL A 52 27.44 -9.21 0.06
C VAL A 52 28.66 -9.98 -0.45
N PHE A 53 29.66 -9.23 -0.88
CA PHE A 53 30.91 -9.77 -1.40
C PHE A 53 32.09 -9.17 -0.63
N SER A 54 33.09 -10.00 -0.33
CA SER A 54 34.41 -9.58 0.14
C SER A 54 35.45 -10.13 -0.83
N LYS A 55 36.38 -9.30 -1.31
CA LYS A 55 37.40 -9.69 -2.29
C LYS A 55 36.83 -10.50 -3.48
N ARG A 56 35.64 -10.09 -3.98
CA ARG A 56 34.86 -10.74 -5.07
C ARG A 56 34.26 -12.11 -4.72
N LYS A 57 34.44 -12.63 -3.49
CA LYS A 57 33.81 -13.86 -3.02
C LYS A 57 32.48 -13.52 -2.34
N PHE A 58 31.45 -14.31 -2.62
CA PHE A 58 30.17 -14.22 -1.93
C PHE A 58 30.37 -14.66 -0.45
N ILE A 59 29.94 -13.81 0.48
CA ILE A 59 30.08 -14.04 1.92
C ILE A 59 28.74 -14.13 2.66
N GLY A 60 27.62 -13.84 2.00
CA GLY A 60 26.29 -13.90 2.61
C GLY A 60 25.31 -12.87 2.04
N TYR A 61 24.23 -12.67 2.75
CA TYR A 61 23.20 -11.71 2.37
C TYR A 61 23.12 -10.57 3.38
N LYS A 62 22.99 -9.32 2.88
CA LYS A 62 22.83 -8.12 3.69
C LYS A 62 21.40 -7.99 4.25
N HIS A 63 20.42 -8.21 3.39
CA HIS A 63 18.99 -8.12 3.72
C HIS A 63 18.17 -8.97 2.76
N VAL A 64 16.94 -9.21 3.16
CA VAL A 64 15.90 -9.77 2.32
C VAL A 64 14.77 -8.75 2.13
N GLU A 65 14.30 -8.61 0.90
CA GLU A 65 13.06 -7.91 0.57
C GLU A 65 11.98 -8.96 0.34
N ILE A 66 10.88 -8.85 1.08
CA ILE A 66 9.69 -9.70 1.00
C ILE A 66 8.64 -8.91 0.24
N ILE A 67 8.21 -9.37 -0.93
CA ILE A 67 7.32 -8.65 -1.82
C ILE A 67 6.10 -9.49 -2.12
N PHE A 68 4.93 -8.97 -1.75
CA PHE A 68 3.67 -9.68 -1.94
C PHE A 68 2.53 -8.72 -2.28
N ALA A 69 1.44 -9.28 -2.84
CA ALA A 69 0.26 -8.57 -3.27
C ALA A 69 -0.97 -9.05 -2.47
N PRO A 70 -1.33 -8.40 -1.34
CA PRO A 70 -2.39 -8.87 -0.46
C PRO A 70 -3.74 -9.02 -1.17
N HIS A 71 -4.11 -8.08 -2.02
CA HIS A 71 -5.38 -8.14 -2.74
C HIS A 71 -5.45 -9.33 -3.73
N TYR A 72 -4.33 -9.72 -4.34
CA TYR A 72 -4.28 -10.96 -5.12
C TYR A 72 -4.36 -12.20 -4.23
N HIS A 73 -3.66 -12.21 -3.10
CA HIS A 73 -3.72 -13.31 -2.14
C HIS A 73 -5.16 -13.55 -1.66
N TYR A 74 -5.88 -12.49 -1.29
CA TYR A 74 -7.30 -12.52 -0.89
C TYR A 74 -8.20 -13.21 -1.94
N ASN A 75 -7.90 -13.05 -3.23
CA ASN A 75 -8.64 -13.67 -4.33
C ASN A 75 -7.95 -14.92 -4.89
N ALA A 76 -7.20 -15.65 -4.08
CA ALA A 76 -6.45 -16.85 -4.51
C ALA A 76 -5.61 -16.61 -5.78
N TYR A 77 -5.03 -15.41 -5.91
CA TYR A 77 -4.19 -14.93 -7.02
C TYR A 77 -4.85 -14.84 -8.40
N LYS A 78 -6.16 -14.96 -8.48
CA LYS A 78 -6.91 -14.83 -9.74
C LYS A 78 -6.94 -13.38 -10.22
N HIS A 79 -7.41 -12.44 -9.40
CA HIS A 79 -7.50 -11.01 -9.74
C HIS A 79 -7.39 -10.13 -8.48
N ASN A 80 -7.44 -8.81 -8.66
CA ASN A 80 -7.52 -7.80 -7.61
C ASN A 80 -8.51 -6.69 -8.02
N GLY A 81 -9.63 -7.08 -8.64
CA GLY A 81 -10.62 -6.16 -9.21
C GLY A 81 -11.81 -5.86 -8.33
N ASN A 82 -12.11 -6.72 -7.36
CA ASN A 82 -13.23 -6.56 -6.41
C ASN A 82 -12.89 -5.60 -5.26
N ASP A 83 -13.82 -5.44 -4.33
CA ASP A 83 -13.58 -4.68 -3.11
C ASP A 83 -12.67 -5.44 -2.14
N PHE A 84 -11.73 -4.69 -1.57
CA PHE A 84 -10.79 -5.17 -0.59
C PHE A 84 -10.66 -4.14 0.54
N ASN A 85 -11.53 -4.27 1.55
CA ASN A 85 -11.63 -3.33 2.67
C ASN A 85 -10.44 -3.44 3.64
N PRO A 86 -10.26 -2.49 4.56
CA PRO A 86 -9.15 -2.51 5.53
C PRO A 86 -9.10 -3.77 6.40
N ILE A 87 -10.25 -4.30 6.84
CA ILE A 87 -10.31 -5.49 7.71
C ILE A 87 -9.80 -6.72 6.97
N ASN A 88 -10.31 -6.96 5.76
CA ASN A 88 -9.84 -8.05 4.90
C ASN A 88 -8.35 -7.89 4.55
N CYS A 89 -7.90 -6.64 4.37
CA CYS A 89 -6.50 -6.35 4.08
C CYS A 89 -5.59 -6.73 5.26
N ILE A 90 -5.96 -6.36 6.48
CA ILE A 90 -5.23 -6.72 7.71
C ILE A 90 -5.19 -8.24 7.87
N LYS A 91 -6.36 -8.91 7.78
CA LYS A 91 -6.45 -10.36 7.88
C LYS A 91 -5.56 -11.06 6.87
N THR A 92 -5.60 -10.64 5.62
CA THR A 92 -4.79 -11.24 4.55
C THR A 92 -3.30 -11.00 4.74
N ILE A 93 -2.89 -9.81 5.22
CA ILE A 93 -1.48 -9.55 5.53
C ILE A 93 -1.01 -10.42 6.68
N GLN A 94 -1.86 -10.62 7.71
CA GLN A 94 -1.58 -11.53 8.81
C GLN A 94 -1.39 -12.97 8.31
N GLU A 95 -2.30 -13.48 7.48
CA GLU A 95 -2.20 -14.81 6.86
C GLU A 95 -0.88 -15.00 6.08
N ILE A 96 -0.45 -13.98 5.32
CA ILE A 96 0.81 -14.00 4.59
C ILE A 96 2.02 -14.03 5.54
N LEU A 97 1.98 -13.27 6.64
CA LEU A 97 3.06 -13.27 7.63
C LEU A 97 3.14 -14.60 8.38
N ASP A 98 1.99 -15.21 8.68
CA ASP A 98 1.90 -16.52 9.31
C ASP A 98 2.41 -17.64 8.35
N GLU A 99 2.07 -17.57 7.03
CA GLU A 99 2.62 -18.46 5.99
C GLU A 99 4.16 -18.39 5.92
N LEU A 100 4.73 -17.19 6.17
CA LEU A 100 6.17 -16.97 6.23
C LEU A 100 6.79 -17.32 7.61
N GLU A 101 6.01 -17.91 8.52
CA GLU A 101 6.40 -18.33 9.86
C GLU A 101 6.91 -17.19 10.75
N PHE A 102 6.42 -15.95 10.54
CA PHE A 102 6.77 -14.83 11.39
C PHE A 102 5.98 -14.83 12.70
N LEU A 103 6.69 -14.66 13.81
CA LEU A 103 6.06 -14.41 15.11
C LEU A 103 5.61 -12.94 15.20
N LYS A 104 4.54 -12.66 15.96
CA LYS A 104 4.03 -11.29 16.16
C LYS A 104 5.10 -10.34 16.73
N SER A 105 6.01 -10.84 17.55
CA SER A 105 7.14 -10.08 18.11
C SER A 105 8.13 -9.59 17.03
N GLU A 106 8.19 -10.25 15.88
CA GLU A 106 9.11 -9.89 14.79
C GLU A 106 8.55 -8.81 13.86
N TYR A 107 7.23 -8.53 13.90
CA TYR A 107 6.58 -7.59 12.97
C TYR A 107 7.11 -6.16 13.08
N SER A 108 7.59 -5.75 14.26
CA SER A 108 8.22 -4.44 14.48
C SER A 108 9.58 -4.29 13.81
N GLU A 109 10.24 -5.39 13.44
CA GLU A 109 11.54 -5.40 12.78
C GLU A 109 11.44 -5.45 11.25
N LEU A 110 10.26 -5.82 10.74
CA LEU A 110 9.97 -5.86 9.30
C LEU A 110 9.62 -4.45 8.79
N LYS A 111 10.62 -3.75 8.23
CA LYS A 111 10.48 -2.37 7.74
C LYS A 111 9.64 -2.33 6.46
N VAL A 112 8.61 -1.49 6.38
CA VAL A 112 7.87 -1.25 5.13
C VAL A 112 8.68 -0.28 4.26
N VAL A 113 9.14 -0.74 3.11
CA VAL A 113 10.00 0.06 2.21
C VAL A 113 9.34 0.41 0.88
N ASN A 114 8.24 -0.27 0.53
CA ASN A 114 7.36 0.11 -0.57
C ASN A 114 5.92 -0.29 -0.25
N LEU A 115 4.98 0.58 -0.63
CA LEU A 115 3.55 0.37 -0.44
C LEU A 115 2.80 0.90 -1.65
N GLU A 116 1.82 0.13 -2.10
CA GLU A 116 0.89 0.51 -3.16
C GLU A 116 -0.53 0.32 -2.63
N PHE A 117 -1.32 1.38 -2.62
CA PHE A 117 -2.67 1.38 -2.06
C PHE A 117 -3.62 2.22 -2.88
N GLY A 118 -4.89 1.86 -2.88
CA GLY A 118 -5.90 2.51 -3.71
C GLY A 118 -7.30 1.93 -3.55
N PHE A 119 -8.21 2.43 -4.41
CA PHE A 119 -9.59 2.00 -4.48
C PHE A 119 -9.95 1.49 -5.86
N ASN A 120 -10.81 0.47 -5.89
CA ASN A 120 -11.64 0.15 -7.05
C ASN A 120 -12.98 0.89 -6.87
N LEU A 121 -13.38 1.66 -7.88
CA LEU A 121 -14.58 2.47 -7.89
C LEU A 121 -15.46 2.03 -9.05
N VAL A 122 -16.65 1.55 -8.78
CA VAL A 122 -17.65 1.33 -9.83
C VAL A 122 -18.36 2.66 -10.10
N LEU A 123 -18.16 3.19 -11.31
CA LEU A 123 -18.70 4.46 -11.72
C LEU A 123 -20.04 4.27 -12.45
N SER A 124 -20.96 5.21 -12.26
CA SER A 124 -22.19 5.33 -13.08
C SER A 124 -21.92 5.88 -14.49
N ILE A 125 -20.76 6.54 -14.67
CA ILE A 125 -20.27 7.08 -15.94
C ILE A 125 -19.26 6.12 -16.57
N TYR A 126 -19.17 6.15 -17.89
CA TYR A 126 -18.21 5.33 -18.64
C TYR A 126 -16.78 5.74 -18.30
N PHE A 127 -15.97 4.76 -17.88
CA PHE A 127 -14.58 5.01 -17.45
C PHE A 127 -13.73 5.72 -18.52
N GLY A 128 -14.05 5.53 -19.81
CA GLY A 128 -13.35 6.17 -20.93
C GLY A 128 -13.39 7.67 -20.89
N LEU A 129 -14.48 8.29 -20.39
CA LEU A 129 -14.58 9.74 -20.21
C LEU A 129 -13.55 10.23 -19.19
N ILE A 130 -13.35 9.46 -18.12
CA ILE A 130 -12.35 9.79 -17.10
C ILE A 130 -10.92 9.61 -17.65
N ILE A 131 -10.63 8.44 -18.24
CA ILE A 131 -9.29 8.13 -18.75
C ILE A 131 -8.82 9.11 -19.81
N ASN A 132 -9.73 9.48 -20.75
CA ASN A 132 -9.40 10.40 -21.84
C ASN A 132 -9.25 11.85 -21.37
N GLY A 133 -9.97 12.23 -20.29
CA GLY A 133 -9.90 13.57 -19.71
C GLY A 133 -8.76 13.79 -18.72
N LEU A 134 -8.06 12.74 -18.27
CA LEU A 134 -6.94 12.87 -17.32
C LEU A 134 -5.77 13.62 -17.94
N LEU A 135 -5.44 14.78 -17.41
CA LEU A 135 -4.41 15.64 -17.97
C LEU A 135 -3.20 15.80 -17.02
N PHE A 136 -3.42 16.31 -15.82
CA PHE A 136 -2.35 16.58 -14.86
C PHE A 136 -2.68 16.04 -13.47
N HIS A 137 -1.64 15.67 -12.73
CA HIS A 137 -1.67 15.57 -11.28
C HIS A 137 -0.75 16.66 -10.72
N SER A 138 -1.30 17.61 -9.96
CA SER A 138 -0.63 18.87 -9.66
C SER A 138 -0.22 19.62 -10.94
N LYS A 139 1.06 19.52 -11.34
CA LYS A 139 1.61 20.14 -12.55
C LYS A 139 2.33 19.12 -13.45
N THR A 140 2.16 17.83 -13.18
CA THR A 140 2.83 16.75 -13.92
C THR A 140 1.83 16.00 -14.76
N ASN A 141 2.13 15.84 -16.05
CA ASN A 141 1.26 15.15 -17.00
C ASN A 141 1.02 13.69 -16.61
N PHE A 142 -0.21 13.23 -16.85
CA PHE A 142 -0.47 11.81 -17.00
C PHE A 142 0.05 11.32 -18.35
N TYR A 143 0.61 10.11 -18.38
CA TYR A 143 1.09 9.48 -19.60
C TYR A 143 0.78 7.99 -19.62
N LYS A 144 0.71 7.43 -20.83
CA LYS A 144 0.52 5.98 -21.04
C LYS A 144 1.86 5.27 -20.84
N LYS A 145 1.92 4.41 -19.83
CA LYS A 145 3.14 3.66 -19.54
C LYS A 145 3.39 2.52 -20.52
N PHE A 146 2.33 1.91 -21.00
CA PHE A 146 2.39 0.73 -21.86
C PHE A 146 1.64 0.99 -23.15
N LYS A 147 2.27 0.76 -24.31
CA LYS A 147 1.65 0.95 -25.63
C LYS A 147 0.36 0.13 -25.81
N ASN A 148 0.32 -1.08 -25.21
CA ASN A 148 -0.79 -2.03 -25.33
C ASN A 148 -1.88 -1.89 -24.27
N LEU A 149 -1.77 -0.91 -23.36
CA LEU A 149 -2.74 -0.64 -22.29
C LEU A 149 -3.22 0.81 -22.41
N GLN A 150 -4.07 1.06 -23.40
CA GLN A 150 -4.56 2.42 -23.71
C GLN A 150 -5.28 3.09 -22.53
N HIS A 151 -5.87 2.29 -21.63
CA HIS A 151 -6.65 2.76 -20.49
C HIS A 151 -5.86 2.71 -19.17
N TYR A 152 -4.52 2.68 -19.23
CA TYR A 152 -3.64 2.68 -18.07
C TYR A 152 -2.74 3.91 -18.08
N LEU A 153 -3.08 4.88 -17.24
CA LEU A 153 -2.35 6.14 -17.11
C LEU A 153 -1.63 6.21 -15.78
N ILE A 154 -0.44 6.76 -15.82
CA ILE A 154 0.37 7.03 -14.63
C ILE A 154 0.93 8.45 -14.68
N THR A 155 1.28 8.98 -13.52
CA THR A 155 2.11 10.17 -13.42
C THR A 155 3.12 10.02 -12.29
N ASP A 156 4.36 10.37 -12.57
CA ASP A 156 5.43 10.48 -11.59
C ASP A 156 5.39 11.88 -10.97
N SER A 157 4.35 12.15 -10.16
CA SER A 157 4.10 13.49 -9.61
C SER A 157 5.23 13.99 -8.72
N THR A 158 6.04 13.10 -8.18
CA THR A 158 7.29 13.41 -7.46
C THR A 158 8.28 12.24 -7.58
N THR A 159 9.54 12.46 -7.14
CA THR A 159 10.52 11.39 -6.99
C THR A 159 10.13 10.34 -5.94
N TYR A 160 9.15 10.67 -5.07
CA TYR A 160 8.75 9.85 -3.91
C TYR A 160 7.53 8.97 -4.17
N LYS A 161 6.66 9.38 -5.08
CA LYS A 161 5.37 8.69 -5.35
C LYS A 161 4.98 8.71 -6.81
N GLN A 162 4.12 7.78 -7.17
CA GLN A 162 3.46 7.66 -8.46
C GLN A 162 1.96 7.54 -8.26
N ILE A 163 1.17 8.24 -9.06
CA ILE A 163 -0.28 8.08 -9.10
C ILE A 163 -0.64 7.28 -10.34
N LYS A 164 -1.54 6.33 -10.21
CA LYS A 164 -2.05 5.52 -11.31
C LYS A 164 -3.56 5.62 -11.35
N VAL A 165 -4.09 5.78 -12.55
CA VAL A 165 -5.53 5.75 -12.81
C VAL A 165 -5.78 4.89 -14.03
N TYR A 166 -6.61 3.86 -13.91
CA TYR A 166 -6.84 2.94 -15.02
C TYR A 166 -8.17 2.18 -14.94
N ALA A 167 -8.63 1.73 -16.10
CA ALA A 167 -9.81 0.90 -16.26
C ALA A 167 -9.57 -0.51 -15.72
N LYS A 168 -9.79 -0.70 -14.43
CA LYS A 168 -9.51 -1.93 -13.71
C LYS A 168 -10.41 -3.07 -14.16
N GLY A 169 -11.70 -2.80 -14.33
CA GLY A 169 -12.66 -3.77 -14.82
C GLY A 169 -12.27 -4.31 -16.19
N LEU A 170 -11.97 -3.41 -17.13
CA LEU A 170 -11.52 -3.81 -18.47
C LEU A 170 -10.24 -4.66 -18.40
N HIS A 171 -9.26 -4.27 -17.58
CA HIS A 171 -8.05 -5.06 -17.38
C HIS A 171 -8.34 -6.46 -16.83
N CYS A 172 -9.28 -6.59 -15.88
CA CYS A 172 -9.68 -7.88 -15.32
C CYS A 172 -10.33 -8.77 -16.37
N HIS A 173 -11.21 -8.22 -17.19
CA HIS A 173 -11.87 -8.98 -18.27
C HIS A 173 -10.87 -9.43 -19.35
N GLU A 174 -10.06 -8.49 -19.89
CA GLU A 174 -9.20 -8.77 -21.06
C GLU A 174 -7.92 -9.55 -20.74
N LYS A 175 -7.38 -9.39 -19.53
CA LYS A 175 -6.07 -9.96 -19.19
C LYS A 175 -6.12 -11.06 -18.15
N LEU A 176 -7.19 -11.13 -17.36
CA LEU A 176 -7.29 -12.06 -16.23
C LEU A 176 -8.50 -13.00 -16.37
N ASN A 177 -9.35 -12.80 -17.37
CA ASN A 177 -10.61 -13.53 -17.58
C ASN A 177 -11.52 -13.51 -16.33
N ALA A 178 -11.47 -12.42 -15.55
CA ALA A 178 -12.25 -12.24 -14.33
C ALA A 178 -13.52 -11.44 -14.65
N PHE A 179 -14.56 -12.14 -15.12
CA PHE A 179 -15.84 -11.55 -15.56
C PHE A 179 -16.79 -11.22 -14.42
N ASP A 180 -16.46 -11.63 -13.20
CA ASP A 180 -17.13 -11.27 -11.96
C ASP A 180 -16.82 -9.84 -11.48
N VAL A 181 -15.81 -9.20 -12.07
CA VAL A 181 -15.45 -7.81 -11.82
C VAL A 181 -16.27 -6.89 -12.73
N ASP A 182 -16.87 -5.83 -12.17
CA ASP A 182 -17.59 -4.84 -12.98
C ASP A 182 -16.67 -4.22 -14.05
N LYS A 183 -17.05 -4.31 -15.33
CA LYS A 183 -16.27 -3.81 -16.46
C LYS A 183 -15.99 -2.32 -16.38
N ASN A 184 -16.91 -1.55 -15.75
CA ASN A 184 -16.79 -0.09 -15.56
C ASN A 184 -16.01 0.29 -14.28
N ALA A 185 -15.35 -0.66 -13.62
CA ALA A 185 -14.53 -0.38 -12.46
C ALA A 185 -13.28 0.41 -12.86
N LEU A 186 -13.13 1.60 -12.27
CA LEU A 186 -11.94 2.44 -12.31
C LEU A 186 -11.08 2.16 -11.08
N ARG A 187 -9.76 2.12 -11.25
CA ARG A 187 -8.83 2.05 -10.12
C ARG A 187 -7.99 3.30 -10.02
N ILE A 188 -7.90 3.81 -8.80
CA ILE A 188 -7.02 4.91 -8.41
C ILE A 188 -6.04 4.37 -7.39
N GLU A 189 -4.73 4.48 -7.67
CA GLU A 189 -3.67 3.98 -6.82
C GLU A 189 -2.62 5.04 -6.54
N VAL A 190 -2.15 5.04 -5.30
CA VAL A 190 -0.93 5.74 -4.87
C VAL A 190 0.15 4.69 -4.64
N LYS A 191 1.24 4.80 -5.37
CA LYS A 191 2.42 3.96 -5.22
C LYS A 191 3.55 4.75 -4.61
N SER A 192 4.07 4.31 -3.50
CA SER A 192 5.31 4.80 -2.95
C SER A 192 6.49 4.39 -3.85
N LYS A 193 7.40 5.31 -4.10
CA LYS A 193 8.69 5.04 -4.78
C LYS A 193 9.85 5.01 -3.78
N GLN A 194 9.65 5.58 -2.59
CA GLN A 194 10.66 5.66 -1.52
C GLN A 194 10.00 5.46 -0.15
N ALA A 195 10.74 4.83 0.77
CA ALA A 195 10.31 4.58 2.14
C ALA A 195 9.94 5.87 2.90
N LYS A 196 10.59 7.01 2.58
CA LYS A 196 10.27 8.31 3.18
C LYS A 196 8.79 8.66 3.03
N TYR A 197 8.22 8.50 1.84
CA TYR A 197 6.81 8.80 1.59
C TYR A 197 5.86 7.93 2.43
N ILE A 198 6.21 6.64 2.62
CA ILE A 198 5.39 5.73 3.44
C ILE A 198 5.43 6.14 4.91
N LYS A 199 6.59 6.53 5.40
CA LYS A 199 6.77 7.02 6.77
C LYS A 199 5.95 8.28 7.04
N GLU A 200 5.82 9.18 6.07
CA GLU A 200 4.93 10.35 6.13
C GLU A 200 3.47 9.95 6.28
N GLN A 201 3.08 8.76 5.78
CA GLN A 201 1.75 8.18 6.01
C GLN A 201 1.61 7.49 7.39
N GLY A 202 2.68 7.45 8.19
CA GLY A 202 2.70 6.82 9.51
C GLY A 202 2.83 5.30 9.47
N VAL A 203 3.28 4.73 8.34
CA VAL A 203 3.54 3.30 8.18
C VAL A 203 5.03 3.07 8.15
N PHE A 204 5.58 2.36 9.13
CA PHE A 204 7.02 2.11 9.31
C PHE A 204 7.35 0.62 9.21
N THR A 205 6.52 -0.21 9.83
CA THR A 205 6.76 -1.64 10.01
C THR A 205 5.52 -2.48 9.66
N ALA A 206 5.66 -3.79 9.65
CA ALA A 206 4.54 -4.69 9.44
C ALA A 206 3.44 -4.52 10.50
N ASN A 207 3.78 -4.17 11.74
CA ASN A 207 2.80 -3.85 12.78
C ASN A 207 1.85 -2.73 12.36
N ASP A 208 2.35 -1.70 11.66
CA ASP A 208 1.52 -0.60 11.20
C ASP A 208 0.52 -1.04 10.13
N LEU A 209 0.88 -2.03 9.29
CA LEU A 209 -0.02 -2.61 8.29
C LEU A 209 -1.14 -3.45 8.92
N LEU A 210 -0.98 -3.88 10.16
CA LEU A 210 -2.00 -4.60 10.94
C LEU A 210 -2.80 -3.66 11.85
N ASN A 211 -2.49 -2.37 11.86
CA ASN A 211 -3.17 -1.37 12.65
C ASN A 211 -4.23 -0.63 11.83
N LEU A 212 -5.49 -0.83 12.18
CA LEU A 212 -6.64 -0.28 11.45
C LEU A 212 -6.62 1.25 11.34
N SER A 213 -6.12 1.97 12.37
CA SER A 213 -6.03 3.43 12.34
C SER A 213 -5.14 3.98 11.24
N LYS A 214 -4.17 3.21 10.75
CA LYS A 214 -3.29 3.62 9.64
C LYS A 214 -4.04 3.68 8.31
N TYR A 215 -5.07 2.86 8.15
CA TYR A 215 -5.87 2.83 6.92
C TYR A 215 -6.70 4.08 6.72
N GLU A 216 -7.13 4.75 7.79
CA GLU A 216 -7.83 6.04 7.68
C GLU A 216 -6.96 7.08 6.98
N LYS A 217 -5.70 7.20 7.39
CA LYS A 217 -4.75 8.12 6.77
C LYS A 217 -4.44 7.76 5.32
N LEU A 218 -4.36 6.46 5.01
CA LEU A 218 -4.18 6.00 3.62
C LEU A 218 -5.40 6.35 2.76
N MET A 219 -6.62 6.21 3.28
CA MET A 219 -7.85 6.60 2.60
C MET A 219 -7.91 8.11 2.33
N ASP A 220 -7.64 8.92 3.34
CA ASP A 220 -7.57 10.37 3.22
C ASP A 220 -6.49 10.82 2.22
N THR A 221 -5.37 10.09 2.18
CA THR A 221 -4.31 10.35 1.19
C THR A 221 -4.80 10.13 -0.23
N ILE A 222 -5.58 9.08 -0.51
CA ILE A 222 -6.15 8.85 -1.86
C ILE A 222 -7.05 10.01 -2.27
N LEU A 223 -7.90 10.49 -1.36
CA LEU A 223 -8.78 11.64 -1.59
C LEU A 223 -7.98 12.92 -1.86
N ASN A 224 -6.97 13.19 -1.04
CA ASN A 224 -6.10 14.35 -1.20
C ASN A 224 -5.27 14.31 -2.48
N GLU A 225 -4.87 13.12 -2.94
CA GLU A 225 -4.18 12.99 -4.23
C GLU A 225 -5.16 13.16 -5.39
N TRP A 226 -6.41 12.70 -5.28
CA TRP A 226 -7.44 12.96 -6.28
C TRP A 226 -7.73 14.46 -6.43
N ASP A 227 -7.78 15.24 -5.36
CA ASP A 227 -7.97 16.69 -5.39
C ASP A 227 -6.91 17.44 -6.20
N LYS A 228 -5.73 16.85 -6.38
CA LYS A 228 -4.66 17.41 -7.20
C LYS A 228 -4.79 17.10 -8.68
N VAL A 229 -5.70 16.19 -9.06
CA VAL A 229 -5.92 15.82 -10.46
C VAL A 229 -6.61 16.95 -11.22
N LEU A 230 -6.15 17.23 -12.43
CA LEU A 230 -6.89 17.95 -13.44
C LEU A 230 -7.50 16.93 -14.40
N LEU A 231 -8.82 16.87 -14.38
CA LEU A 231 -9.64 16.02 -15.23
C LEU A 231 -10.52 16.91 -16.10
N LEU A 232 -10.35 16.81 -17.40
CA LEU A 232 -11.18 17.55 -18.37
C LEU A 232 -12.47 16.76 -18.65
N ASN A 233 -13.57 17.47 -18.82
CA ASN A 233 -14.74 16.91 -19.49
C ASN A 233 -14.70 17.31 -20.98
N LEU A 234 -14.31 16.36 -21.83
CA LEU A 234 -14.12 16.61 -23.24
C LEU A 234 -15.45 16.80 -24.00
N ASN A 235 -16.59 16.43 -23.41
CA ASN A 235 -17.92 16.55 -23.97
C ASN A 235 -18.91 17.17 -22.96
N PRO A 236 -18.70 18.42 -22.51
CA PRO A 236 -19.59 19.04 -21.55
C PRO A 236 -20.91 19.40 -22.19
N ASN A 237 -22.00 19.33 -21.45
CA ASN A 237 -23.25 19.89 -21.84
C ASN A 237 -23.24 21.41 -21.55
N PHE A 238 -23.38 22.22 -22.59
CA PHE A 238 -23.33 23.67 -22.48
C PHE A 238 -24.70 24.32 -22.18
N ASN A 239 -25.78 23.52 -22.07
CA ASN A 239 -27.08 24.04 -21.70
C ASN A 239 -27.01 24.81 -20.37
N ASN A 240 -27.62 25.98 -20.31
CA ASN A 240 -27.64 26.87 -19.14
C ASN A 240 -26.30 27.51 -18.76
N MET A 241 -25.25 27.44 -19.60
CA MET A 241 -24.02 28.20 -19.42
C MET A 241 -24.11 29.57 -20.13
N LYS A 242 -23.46 30.57 -19.54
CA LYS A 242 -23.30 31.87 -20.18
C LYS A 242 -22.29 31.78 -21.32
N LYS A 243 -22.37 32.71 -22.29
CA LYS A 243 -21.49 32.72 -23.45
C LYS A 243 -20.00 32.75 -23.08
N ASP A 244 -19.64 33.57 -22.11
CA ASP A 244 -18.27 33.68 -21.58
C ASP A 244 -17.79 32.42 -20.84
N GLU A 245 -18.70 31.69 -20.19
CA GLU A 245 -18.42 30.41 -19.56
C GLU A 245 -18.18 29.31 -20.61
N VAL A 246 -18.98 29.28 -21.67
CA VAL A 246 -18.83 28.35 -22.79
C VAL A 246 -17.46 28.56 -23.47
N GLU A 247 -17.14 29.81 -23.82
CA GLU A 247 -15.85 30.16 -24.43
C GLU A 247 -14.67 29.73 -23.53
N PHE A 248 -14.76 30.03 -22.24
CA PHE A 248 -13.74 29.61 -21.29
C PHE A 248 -13.59 28.09 -21.23
N ILE A 249 -14.67 27.30 -21.15
CA ILE A 249 -14.62 25.84 -21.08
C ILE A 249 -14.07 25.25 -22.39
N GLN A 250 -14.46 25.78 -23.55
CA GLN A 250 -13.92 25.35 -24.85
C GLN A 250 -12.41 25.52 -24.91
N ASN A 251 -11.90 26.68 -24.49
CA ASN A 251 -10.45 26.92 -24.40
C ASN A 251 -9.76 26.02 -23.38
N ALA A 252 -10.33 25.88 -22.18
CA ALA A 252 -9.79 25.08 -21.10
C ALA A 252 -9.86 23.55 -21.33
N ASN A 253 -10.64 23.09 -22.31
CA ASN A 253 -10.67 21.68 -22.73
C ASN A 253 -9.51 21.33 -23.67
N THR A 254 -8.63 22.28 -23.99
CA THR A 254 -7.40 22.02 -24.75
C THR A 254 -6.21 21.81 -23.82
N LYS A 255 -5.31 20.89 -24.19
CA LYS A 255 -4.10 20.65 -23.43
C LYS A 255 -3.18 21.86 -23.43
N SER A 256 -3.07 22.55 -24.57
CA SER A 256 -2.24 23.74 -24.74
C SER A 256 -2.58 24.84 -23.74
N PHE A 257 -3.85 25.12 -23.49
CA PHE A 257 -4.28 26.11 -22.50
C PHE A 257 -3.60 25.90 -21.12
N TRP A 258 -3.51 24.65 -20.68
CA TRP A 258 -2.91 24.31 -19.38
C TRP A 258 -1.37 24.28 -19.44
N GLU A 259 -0.81 23.87 -20.55
CA GLU A 259 0.65 23.88 -20.77
C GLU A 259 1.19 25.32 -20.84
N ASP A 260 0.48 26.21 -21.50
CA ASP A 260 0.81 27.65 -21.55
C ASP A 260 0.79 28.27 -20.15
N LEU A 261 -0.23 27.96 -19.35
CA LEU A 261 -0.31 28.40 -17.96
C LEU A 261 0.85 27.89 -17.08
N LEU A 262 1.44 26.75 -17.42
CA LEU A 262 2.60 26.22 -16.71
C LEU A 262 3.92 26.84 -17.21
N ALA A 263 3.98 27.18 -18.52
CA ALA A 263 5.14 27.77 -19.15
C ALA A 263 5.33 29.26 -18.76
N GLU A 264 4.25 30.00 -18.58
CA GLU A 264 4.29 31.43 -18.24
C GLU A 264 5.00 31.79 -16.92
N ASN A 265 5.25 30.84 -16.05
CA ASN A 265 6.04 30.92 -14.79
C ASN A 265 5.84 32.17 -13.86
N VAL A 266 5.04 33.15 -14.31
CA VAL A 266 4.91 34.49 -13.71
C VAL A 266 4.04 34.48 -12.45
N ASN A 267 3.11 33.52 -12.33
CA ASN A 267 2.23 33.45 -11.15
C ASN A 267 1.97 32.01 -10.71
N ARG A 268 2.64 31.63 -9.63
CA ARG A 268 2.60 30.28 -9.06
C ARG A 268 1.17 29.75 -8.81
N ASN A 269 0.21 30.64 -8.59
CA ASN A 269 -1.17 30.32 -8.25
C ASN A 269 -2.12 30.38 -9.46
N LYS A 270 -1.68 30.85 -10.64
CA LYS A 270 -2.54 31.04 -11.82
C LYS A 270 -3.20 29.72 -12.26
N PHE A 271 -2.38 28.65 -12.36
CA PHE A 271 -2.88 27.31 -12.70
C PHE A 271 -3.96 26.82 -11.73
N GLY A 272 -3.75 26.95 -10.43
CA GLY A 272 -4.74 26.54 -9.41
C GLY A 272 -6.03 27.35 -9.48
N ARG A 273 -5.92 28.67 -9.70
CA ARG A 273 -7.10 29.55 -9.88
C ARG A 273 -7.91 29.18 -11.11
N GLN A 274 -7.26 28.90 -12.24
CA GLN A 274 -7.95 28.49 -13.46
C GLN A 274 -8.58 27.10 -13.32
N LYS A 275 -7.91 26.15 -12.66
CA LYS A 275 -8.50 24.84 -12.34
C LYS A 275 -9.77 24.99 -11.47
N ASN A 276 -9.72 25.84 -10.45
CA ASN A 276 -10.87 26.09 -9.60
C ASN A 276 -12.02 26.77 -10.38
N LYS A 277 -11.71 27.74 -11.27
CA LYS A 277 -12.68 28.37 -12.16
C LYS A 277 -13.33 27.33 -13.06
N TYR A 278 -12.53 26.46 -13.69
CA TYR A 278 -13.00 25.39 -14.56
C TYR A 278 -14.02 24.49 -13.85
N TYR A 279 -13.69 23.99 -12.66
CA TYR A 279 -14.61 23.13 -11.88
C TYR A 279 -15.80 23.88 -11.29
N LYS A 280 -15.69 25.19 -11.05
CA LYS A 280 -16.80 26.01 -10.58
C LYS A 280 -17.85 26.22 -11.68
N ILE A 281 -17.42 26.33 -12.94
CA ILE A 281 -18.33 26.48 -14.11
C ILE A 281 -18.97 25.12 -14.42
N LEU A 282 -18.17 24.02 -14.43
CA LEU A 282 -18.70 22.68 -14.64
C LEU A 282 -19.43 22.22 -13.38
N LYS A 283 -20.78 22.23 -13.42
CA LYS A 283 -21.63 21.81 -12.31
C LYS A 283 -22.29 20.46 -12.58
N GLY A 284 -22.76 19.79 -11.53
CA GLY A 284 -23.54 18.57 -11.64
C GLY A 284 -22.84 17.49 -12.47
N GLU A 285 -23.52 16.97 -13.46
CA GLU A 285 -23.05 15.91 -14.35
C GLU A 285 -21.87 16.32 -15.25
N ASN A 286 -21.68 17.61 -15.48
CA ASN A 286 -20.54 18.11 -16.23
C ASN A 286 -19.22 18.02 -15.43
N ASN A 287 -19.27 18.00 -14.11
CA ASN A 287 -18.08 17.94 -13.29
C ASN A 287 -17.65 16.49 -12.99
N LEU A 288 -17.01 15.85 -13.97
CA LEU A 288 -16.52 14.47 -13.87
C LEU A 288 -15.55 14.28 -12.68
N HIS A 289 -14.71 15.30 -12.38
CA HIS A 289 -13.79 15.26 -11.23
C HIS A 289 -14.56 15.13 -9.92
N GLN A 290 -15.64 15.93 -9.74
CA GLN A 290 -16.46 15.89 -8.53
C GLN A 290 -17.24 14.57 -8.42
N GLN A 291 -17.71 14.00 -9.54
CA GLN A 291 -18.40 12.72 -9.54
C GLN A 291 -17.47 11.59 -9.03
N VAL A 292 -16.24 11.51 -9.54
CA VAL A 292 -15.25 10.55 -9.04
C VAL A 292 -14.90 10.84 -7.59
N LYS A 293 -14.72 12.11 -7.21
CA LYS A 293 -14.45 12.51 -5.83
C LYS A 293 -15.55 12.03 -4.88
N ASN A 294 -16.82 12.20 -5.25
CA ASN A 294 -17.95 11.72 -4.46
C ASN A 294 -17.90 10.20 -4.28
N LYS A 295 -17.58 9.44 -5.32
CA LYS A 295 -17.40 7.98 -5.22
C LYS A 295 -16.25 7.57 -4.31
N ILE A 296 -15.15 8.34 -4.28
CA ILE A 296 -14.06 8.13 -3.31
C ILE A 296 -14.57 8.36 -1.88
N ILE A 297 -15.29 9.46 -1.65
CA ILE A 297 -15.87 9.79 -0.35
C ILE A 297 -16.85 8.69 0.11
N ASP A 298 -17.73 8.25 -0.78
CA ASP A 298 -18.69 7.17 -0.48
C ASP A 298 -17.97 5.86 -0.13
N LYS A 299 -16.89 5.52 -0.85
CA LYS A 299 -16.06 4.35 -0.56
C LYS A 299 -15.39 4.45 0.79
N ILE A 300 -14.88 5.63 1.16
CA ILE A 300 -14.30 5.89 2.49
C ILE A 300 -15.36 5.71 3.58
N LYS A 301 -16.56 6.27 3.40
CA LYS A 301 -17.67 6.11 4.35
C LYS A 301 -18.06 4.63 4.50
N GLN A 302 -18.20 3.91 3.40
CA GLN A 302 -18.51 2.48 3.39
C GLN A 302 -17.47 1.66 4.18
N PHE A 303 -16.17 1.96 3.99
CA PHE A 303 -15.12 1.24 4.70
C PHE A 303 -15.08 1.61 6.18
N LYS A 304 -15.30 2.89 6.54
CA LYS A 304 -15.38 3.32 7.94
C LYS A 304 -16.58 2.72 8.67
N SER A 305 -17.75 2.64 8.03
CA SER A 305 -18.93 1.98 8.64
C SER A 305 -18.70 0.48 8.85
N GLY A 306 -18.13 -0.23 7.88
CA GLY A 306 -17.76 -1.64 8.03
C GLY A 306 -16.76 -1.90 9.16
N ILE A 307 -15.83 -0.97 9.38
CA ILE A 307 -14.88 -0.99 10.50
C ILE A 307 -15.64 -0.89 11.84
N ASN A 308 -16.53 0.07 11.98
CA ASN A 308 -17.29 0.29 13.22
C ASN A 308 -18.14 -0.93 13.58
N THR A 309 -18.89 -1.46 12.62
CA THR A 309 -19.70 -2.69 12.79
C THR A 309 -18.86 -3.89 13.24
N SER A 310 -17.67 -4.06 12.65
CA SER A 310 -16.78 -5.17 13.03
C SER A 310 -16.20 -5.01 14.43
N ILE A 311 -15.90 -3.79 14.86
CA ILE A 311 -15.43 -3.50 16.24
C ILE A 311 -16.54 -3.76 17.24
N GLU A 312 -17.78 -3.36 16.94
CA GLU A 312 -18.94 -3.61 17.79
C GLU A 312 -19.21 -5.12 17.95
N LEU A 313 -19.22 -5.88 16.84
CA LEU A 313 -19.38 -7.33 16.87
C LEU A 313 -18.27 -8.04 17.67
N GLN A 314 -17.02 -7.59 17.55
CA GLN A 314 -15.92 -8.14 18.36
C GLN A 314 -16.12 -7.84 19.86
N LYS A 315 -16.55 -6.63 20.22
CA LYS A 315 -16.87 -6.28 21.62
C LYS A 315 -18.01 -7.14 22.17
N GLU A 316 -19.09 -7.30 21.41
CA GLU A 316 -20.21 -8.17 21.80
C GLU A 316 -19.82 -9.65 21.95
N THR A 317 -19.03 -10.17 21.01
CA THR A 317 -18.52 -11.56 21.06
C THR A 317 -17.61 -11.74 22.28
N THR A 318 -16.71 -10.79 22.53
CA THR A 318 -15.83 -10.81 23.70
C THR A 318 -16.65 -10.75 24.99
N ALA A 319 -17.64 -9.86 25.07
CA ALA A 319 -18.54 -9.75 26.22
C ALA A 319 -19.33 -11.05 26.45
N LYS A 320 -19.87 -11.67 25.38
CA LYS A 320 -20.57 -12.96 25.46
C LYS A 320 -19.66 -14.09 25.93
N VAL A 321 -18.43 -14.18 25.43
CA VAL A 321 -17.43 -15.16 25.89
C VAL A 321 -17.11 -14.97 27.37
N PHE A 322 -16.97 -13.70 27.82
CA PHE A 322 -16.75 -13.40 29.25
C PHE A 322 -17.96 -13.76 30.12
N LEU A 323 -19.19 -13.61 29.62
CA LEU A 323 -20.40 -13.91 30.38
C LEU A 323 -20.72 -15.43 30.43
N THR A 324 -20.33 -16.19 29.38
CA THR A 324 -20.56 -17.63 29.29
C THR A 324 -19.39 -18.48 29.78
N ALA A 325 -18.23 -17.89 30.09
CA ALA A 325 -17.10 -18.62 30.59
C ALA A 325 -17.37 -19.23 31.96
N ASN A 326 -17.30 -20.56 32.04
CA ASN A 326 -17.36 -21.32 33.27
C ASN A 326 -16.32 -20.79 34.29
N PRO A 327 -16.60 -20.74 35.62
CA PRO A 327 -15.65 -20.30 36.65
C PRO A 327 -14.26 -20.93 36.55
N ASN A 328 -14.18 -22.16 36.10
CA ASN A 328 -12.93 -22.89 35.87
C ASN A 328 -12.13 -22.34 34.69
N THR A 329 -12.81 -21.88 33.64
CA THR A 329 -12.17 -21.23 32.46
C THR A 329 -11.59 -19.84 32.82
N LYS A 330 -12.27 -19.10 33.71
CA LYS A 330 -11.75 -17.82 34.25
C LYS A 330 -10.47 -18.03 35.05
N LYS A 331 -10.35 -19.14 35.77
CA LYS A 331 -9.16 -19.49 36.55
C LYS A 331 -7.96 -19.83 35.65
N THR A 332 -8.22 -20.55 34.54
CA THR A 332 -7.20 -20.88 33.53
C THR A 332 -6.72 -19.64 32.77
N ILE A 333 -7.63 -18.76 32.34
CA ILE A 333 -7.28 -17.50 31.65
C ILE A 333 -6.46 -16.59 32.57
N ASN A 334 -6.84 -16.49 33.86
CA ASN A 334 -6.07 -15.69 34.84
C ASN A 334 -4.68 -16.30 35.10
N LEU A 335 -4.52 -17.62 35.06
CA LEU A 335 -3.25 -18.30 35.15
C LEU A 335 -2.37 -18.05 33.92
N GLU A 336 -2.94 -18.08 32.72
CA GLU A 336 -2.21 -17.75 31.47
C GLU A 336 -1.77 -16.27 31.44
N PHE A 337 -2.63 -15.33 31.87
CA PHE A 337 -2.25 -13.92 32.03
C PHE A 337 -1.15 -13.70 33.07
N ALA A 338 -1.21 -14.42 34.19
CA ALA A 338 -0.19 -14.37 35.22
C ALA A 338 1.14 -14.98 34.75
N LEU A 339 1.11 -16.06 33.95
CA LEU A 339 2.28 -16.63 33.31
C LEU A 339 2.88 -15.69 32.24
N LEU A 340 2.03 -15.07 31.41
CA LEU A 340 2.46 -14.11 30.41
C LEU A 340 3.16 -12.90 31.02
N ASN A 341 2.60 -12.35 32.12
CA ASN A 341 3.21 -11.27 32.87
C ASN A 341 4.56 -11.68 33.50
N LYS A 342 4.67 -12.90 34.02
CA LYS A 342 5.95 -13.43 34.52
C LYS A 342 6.99 -13.56 33.40
N ILE A 343 6.61 -14.02 32.21
CA ILE A 343 7.50 -14.12 31.03
C ILE A 343 7.97 -12.73 30.60
N ILE A 344 7.08 -11.72 30.62
CA ILE A 344 7.42 -10.34 30.30
C ILE A 344 8.43 -9.79 31.30
N ASP A 345 8.24 -10.02 32.60
CA ASP A 345 9.15 -9.60 33.68
C ASP A 345 10.52 -10.29 33.58
N VAL A 346 10.56 -11.59 33.28
CA VAL A 346 11.81 -12.32 33.05
C VAL A 346 12.55 -11.74 31.85
N ASN A 347 11.88 -11.50 30.74
CA ASN A 347 12.48 -10.88 29.54
C ASN A 347 12.99 -9.45 29.81
N LYS A 348 12.31 -8.68 30.66
CA LYS A 348 12.77 -7.36 31.10
C LYS A 348 14.04 -7.46 31.93
N ARG A 349 14.10 -8.37 32.89
CA ARG A 349 15.30 -8.63 33.72
C ARG A 349 16.47 -9.15 32.90
N ILE A 350 16.24 -10.01 31.91
CA ILE A 350 17.29 -10.47 30.97
C ILE A 350 17.85 -9.29 30.18
N LYS A 351 16.99 -8.40 29.66
CA LYS A 351 17.43 -7.19 28.96
C LYS A 351 18.22 -6.23 29.84
N GLU A 352 17.86 -6.11 31.11
CA GLU A 352 18.57 -5.30 32.09
C GLU A 352 19.93 -5.93 32.47
N MET A 353 20.00 -7.24 32.66
CA MET A 353 21.25 -7.97 32.86
C MET A 353 22.23 -7.83 31.68
N LEU A 354 21.72 -7.94 30.44
CA LEU A 354 22.53 -7.79 29.22
C LEU A 354 23.05 -6.35 29.03
N ARG A 355 22.43 -5.35 29.67
CA ARG A 355 22.86 -3.95 29.67
C ARG A 355 23.79 -3.61 30.84
N SER A 356 23.99 -4.52 31.80
CA SER A 356 24.84 -4.25 32.94
C SER A 356 26.33 -4.21 32.54
N PRO A 357 27.13 -3.28 33.10
CA PRO A 357 28.56 -3.16 32.77
C PRO A 357 29.35 -4.44 32.97
N HIS A 358 28.94 -5.29 33.92
CA HIS A 358 29.58 -6.60 34.21
C HIS A 358 29.40 -7.60 33.06
N PHE A 359 28.33 -7.58 32.31
CA PHE A 359 28.10 -8.51 31.19
C PHE A 359 28.83 -8.06 29.92
N GLN A 360 28.98 -6.74 29.72
CA GLN A 360 29.74 -6.19 28.58
C GLN A 360 31.25 -6.46 28.72
N THR A 361 31.81 -6.42 29.93
CA THR A 361 33.21 -6.80 30.19
C THR A 361 33.47 -8.30 29.93
N HIS A 362 32.51 -9.17 30.19
CA HIS A 362 32.70 -10.61 29.94
C HIS A 362 32.69 -10.95 28.44
N GLN A 363 31.90 -10.26 27.64
CA GLN A 363 31.90 -10.41 26.17
C GLN A 363 33.19 -9.89 25.51
N HIS A 364 33.78 -8.82 26.04
CA HIS A 364 35.11 -8.36 25.63
C HIS A 364 36.21 -9.38 25.96
N PHE A 365 36.12 -10.07 27.08
CA PHE A 365 37.09 -11.12 27.46
C PHE A 365 36.96 -12.39 26.61
N VAL A 366 35.76 -12.79 26.22
CA VAL A 366 35.51 -13.95 25.33
C VAL A 366 35.98 -13.67 23.92
N ASN A 367 35.72 -12.46 23.39
CA ASN A 367 36.16 -12.06 22.06
C ASN A 367 37.70 -11.87 21.98
N ALA A 368 38.34 -11.39 23.06
CA ALA A 368 39.78 -11.27 23.14
C ALA A 368 40.48 -12.67 23.21
N LYS A 369 39.87 -13.66 23.86
CA LYS A 369 40.39 -15.04 23.86
C LYS A 369 40.24 -15.77 22.53
N GLN A 370 39.25 -15.41 21.70
CA GLN A 370 39.08 -15.97 20.35
C GLN A 370 40.05 -15.36 19.34
N SER A 371 40.45 -14.09 19.49
CA SER A 371 41.44 -13.46 18.61
C SER A 371 42.89 -13.92 18.83
N ILE A 372 43.21 -14.55 19.97
CA ILE A 372 44.55 -15.08 20.31
C ILE A 372 44.74 -16.55 19.86
N ARG A 373 43.70 -17.21 19.34
CA ARG A 373 43.73 -18.61 18.91
C ARG A 373 43.61 -18.85 17.41
N SER A 374 43.97 -17.89 16.59
CA SER A 374 44.11 -18.09 15.13
C SER A 374 45.61 -17.97 14.79
N PRO A 375 46.23 -19.04 14.27
CA PRO A 375 47.62 -19.00 13.79
C PRO A 375 47.74 -18.18 12.49
#